data_0b30edd527a1da05db0815d99daf2ca5
#
_entry.id   0b30edd527a1da05db0815d99daf2ca5
#
_cell.length_a   1.000
_cell.length_b   1.000
_cell.length_c   1.000
_cell.angle_alpha   90.00
_cell.angle_beta   90.00
_cell.angle_gamma   90.00
#
_symmetry.space_group_name_H-M   'P 1'
#
loop_
_entity.id
_entity.type
_entity.pdbx_description
1 polymer ?
#
loop_
_entity_poly.entity_id
_entity_poly.type
_entity_poly.pdbx_seq_one_letter_code
_entity_poly.pdbx_strand_id
1 'polypeptide(L)'
;MSYTRWWQPIVVVFVVLAGTYFAAPNLFPRATYDENNTAQNFVPAPFLPFQVNLGLDLQGGSYRLVRVDLEDAKASYMQDVQRIGSNVLRDQGIALRATSSPTNVRFQFRDETAMLGARQVLREQFPNANFTDEGAVLTVGINDEAFELVKLETVQSVRDTIERRIDAFGLTEPSLRIQGQDRILIEVPGVSNIDEYLQKLDLTIHIVSRAGATRNPNSSLFMVLQDA
;
A
#
# COMPACT_ATOMS: atom_id res chain seq x y z
N MET A 1 11.86 -34.54 -56.90
CA MET A 1 13.05 -34.56 -56.02
C MET A 1 13.28 -33.17 -55.52
N SER A 2 12.91 -32.88 -54.25
CA SER A 2 13.08 -31.58 -53.66
C SER A 2 14.56 -31.37 -53.32
N TYR A 3 15.21 -30.46 -54.02
CA TYR A 3 16.57 -30.01 -53.71
C TYR A 3 16.51 -29.27 -52.35
N THR A 4 16.66 -29.98 -51.24
CA THR A 4 16.97 -29.33 -49.98
C THR A 4 18.33 -28.68 -50.12
N ARG A 5 18.35 -27.35 -50.17
CA ARG A 5 19.59 -26.58 -50.23
C ARG A 5 20.42 -26.96 -48.99
N TRP A 6 21.65 -27.38 -49.18
CA TRP A 6 22.56 -27.91 -48.16
C TRP A 6 22.75 -26.96 -46.96
N TRP A 7 22.44 -25.68 -47.07
CA TRP A 7 22.49 -24.69 -46.01
C TRP A 7 21.26 -24.73 -45.08
N GLN A 8 20.12 -25.28 -45.51
CA GLN A 8 18.90 -25.36 -44.71
C GLN A 8 19.09 -26.17 -43.42
N PRO A 9 19.70 -27.37 -43.44
CA PRO A 9 19.95 -28.09 -42.19
C PRO A 9 20.93 -27.35 -41.26
N ILE A 10 21.88 -26.60 -41.80
CA ILE A 10 22.82 -25.78 -41.00
C ILE A 10 22.07 -24.68 -40.25
N VAL A 11 21.14 -23.99 -40.92
CA VAL A 11 20.31 -22.96 -40.27
C VAL A 11 19.43 -23.56 -39.19
N VAL A 12 18.82 -24.72 -39.42
CA VAL A 12 18.01 -25.42 -38.44
C VAL A 12 18.84 -25.76 -37.17
N VAL A 13 20.03 -26.35 -37.40
CA VAL A 13 20.94 -26.69 -36.28
C VAL A 13 21.37 -25.44 -35.53
N PHE A 14 21.69 -24.35 -36.22
CA PHE A 14 22.05 -23.08 -35.60
C PHE A 14 20.91 -22.51 -34.75
N VAL A 15 19.67 -22.50 -35.28
CA VAL A 15 18.50 -22.02 -34.54
C VAL A 15 18.23 -22.86 -33.29
N VAL A 16 18.35 -24.19 -33.39
CA VAL A 16 18.18 -25.11 -32.27
C VAL A 16 19.26 -24.87 -31.22
N LEU A 17 20.53 -24.74 -31.60
CA LEU A 17 21.63 -24.45 -30.70
C LEU A 17 21.49 -23.08 -30.04
N ALA A 18 21.11 -22.06 -30.75
CA ALA A 18 20.85 -20.73 -30.22
C ALA A 18 19.66 -20.76 -29.22
N GLY A 19 18.57 -21.43 -29.63
CA GLY A 19 17.42 -21.60 -28.73
C GLY A 19 17.76 -22.34 -27.44
N THR A 20 18.54 -23.41 -27.55
CA THR A 20 19.03 -24.17 -26.37
C THR A 20 19.95 -23.31 -25.49
N TYR A 21 20.84 -22.51 -26.09
CA TYR A 21 21.73 -21.61 -25.34
C TYR A 21 20.95 -20.56 -24.56
N PHE A 22 19.93 -19.92 -25.16
CA PHE A 22 19.09 -18.94 -24.46
C PHE A 22 18.13 -19.57 -23.44
N ALA A 23 17.74 -20.84 -23.63
CA ALA A 23 16.88 -21.53 -22.69
C ALA A 23 17.65 -22.13 -21.49
N ALA A 24 18.93 -22.44 -21.67
CA ALA A 24 19.77 -23.10 -20.68
C ALA A 24 19.80 -22.42 -19.28
N PRO A 25 19.81 -21.08 -19.18
CA PRO A 25 19.77 -20.40 -17.87
C PRO A 25 18.57 -20.80 -17.01
N ASN A 26 17.44 -21.17 -17.62
CA ASN A 26 16.24 -21.56 -16.90
C ASN A 26 16.30 -22.96 -16.27
N LEU A 27 17.32 -23.77 -16.61
CA LEU A 27 17.55 -25.09 -16.02
C LEU A 27 18.35 -25.01 -14.70
N PHE A 28 18.98 -23.86 -14.42
CA PHE A 28 19.74 -23.67 -13.19
C PHE A 28 18.84 -23.19 -12.06
N PRO A 29 19.17 -23.54 -10.79
CA PRO A 29 18.48 -22.99 -9.64
C PRO A 29 18.50 -21.46 -9.68
N ARG A 30 17.40 -20.86 -9.27
CA ARG A 30 17.32 -19.40 -9.19
C ARG A 30 18.18 -18.87 -8.06
N ALA A 31 18.59 -17.62 -8.22
CA ALA A 31 19.31 -16.92 -7.18
C ALA A 31 18.49 -16.94 -5.89
N THR A 32 19.06 -17.49 -4.82
CA THR A 32 18.57 -17.33 -3.47
C THR A 32 19.30 -16.13 -2.85
N TYR A 33 18.57 -15.31 -2.12
CA TYR A 33 19.16 -14.20 -1.39
C TYR A 33 19.60 -14.69 -0.02
N ASP A 34 20.87 -14.44 0.32
CA ASP A 34 21.43 -14.68 1.66
C ASP A 34 20.90 -13.63 2.66
N GLU A 35 21.10 -13.89 3.96
CA GLU A 35 20.80 -12.94 5.06
C GLU A 35 21.37 -11.52 4.84
N ASN A 36 22.43 -11.40 4.04
CA ASN A 36 23.07 -10.12 3.69
C ASN A 36 22.54 -9.52 2.37
N ASN A 37 21.42 -9.99 1.85
CA ASN A 37 20.79 -9.54 0.61
C ASN A 37 21.71 -9.66 -0.63
N THR A 38 22.64 -10.61 -0.62
CA THR A 38 23.54 -10.87 -1.75
C THR A 38 22.93 -11.96 -2.62
N ALA A 39 22.58 -11.61 -3.87
CA ALA A 39 22.07 -12.57 -4.84
C ALA A 39 23.18 -13.55 -5.24
N GLN A 40 23.04 -14.82 -4.90
CA GLN A 40 23.91 -15.88 -5.40
C GLN A 40 23.37 -16.36 -6.75
N ASN A 41 23.94 -15.85 -7.84
CA ASN A 41 23.64 -16.34 -9.18
C ASN A 41 24.29 -17.71 -9.41
N PHE A 42 23.47 -18.74 -9.57
CA PHE A 42 23.93 -20.11 -9.86
C PHE A 42 24.12 -20.38 -11.36
N VAL A 43 23.94 -19.39 -12.21
CA VAL A 43 24.12 -19.55 -13.66
C VAL A 43 25.61 -19.48 -13.98
N PRO A 44 26.26 -20.62 -14.37
CA PRO A 44 27.67 -20.63 -14.68
C PRO A 44 27.96 -19.91 -16.01
N ALA A 45 29.12 -19.26 -16.09
CA ALA A 45 29.62 -18.77 -17.39
C ALA A 45 29.81 -19.98 -18.34
N PRO A 46 29.49 -19.88 -19.63
CA PRO A 46 29.27 -18.67 -20.44
C PRO A 46 27.79 -18.25 -20.62
N PHE A 47 26.87 -18.80 -19.84
CA PHE A 47 25.45 -18.49 -20.01
C PHE A 47 25.12 -17.07 -19.51
N LEU A 48 24.18 -16.43 -20.20
CA LEU A 48 23.67 -15.13 -19.78
C LEU A 48 22.78 -15.29 -18.54
N PRO A 49 22.86 -14.40 -17.55
CA PRO A 49 22.11 -14.52 -16.29
C PRO A 49 20.62 -14.16 -16.43
N PHE A 50 20.07 -14.26 -17.63
CA PHE A 50 18.65 -13.99 -17.87
C PHE A 50 17.82 -15.24 -17.66
N GLN A 51 17.06 -15.27 -16.58
CA GLN A 51 16.06 -16.30 -16.32
C GLN A 51 14.65 -15.70 -16.48
N VAL A 52 13.74 -16.49 -17.05
CA VAL A 52 12.34 -16.08 -17.20
C VAL A 52 11.68 -16.06 -15.84
N ASN A 53 11.11 -14.93 -15.42
CA ASN A 53 10.34 -14.85 -14.20
C ASN A 53 9.03 -15.61 -14.38
N LEU A 54 8.89 -16.72 -13.66
CA LEU A 54 7.67 -17.51 -13.63
C LEU A 54 6.74 -16.91 -12.57
N GLY A 55 5.45 -16.86 -12.87
CA GLY A 55 4.45 -16.43 -11.89
C GLY A 55 4.34 -17.38 -10.69
N LEU A 56 3.60 -16.95 -9.68
CA LEU A 56 3.37 -17.66 -8.41
C LEU A 56 2.94 -19.12 -8.62
N ASP A 57 2.11 -19.39 -9.64
CA ASP A 57 1.57 -20.72 -9.96
C ASP A 57 2.63 -21.74 -10.37
N LEU A 58 3.74 -21.29 -10.97
CA LEU A 58 4.81 -22.14 -11.49
C LEU A 58 6.05 -22.15 -10.61
N GLN A 59 6.27 -21.08 -9.87
CA GLN A 59 7.46 -20.92 -9.04
C GLN A 59 7.21 -21.29 -7.57
N GLY A 60 5.93 -21.30 -7.18
CA GLY A 60 5.52 -21.28 -5.79
C GLY A 60 5.76 -19.91 -5.15
N GLY A 61 5.21 -19.68 -4.00
CA GLY A 61 5.34 -18.44 -3.27
C GLY A 61 4.27 -18.35 -2.19
N SER A 62 4.21 -17.24 -1.52
CA SER A 62 3.20 -16.98 -0.50
C SER A 62 2.33 -15.80 -0.90
N TYR A 63 1.08 -15.86 -0.52
CA TYR A 63 0.18 -14.74 -0.64
C TYR A 63 -0.44 -14.40 0.72
N ARG A 64 -0.79 -13.13 0.89
CA ARG A 64 -1.48 -12.67 2.09
C ARG A 64 -2.52 -11.62 1.73
N LEU A 65 -3.71 -11.77 2.26
CA LEU A 65 -4.77 -10.78 2.16
C LEU A 65 -4.73 -9.90 3.41
N VAL A 66 -4.54 -8.61 3.21
CA VAL A 66 -4.44 -7.60 4.27
C VAL A 66 -5.65 -6.69 4.20
N ARG A 67 -6.26 -6.38 5.33
CA ARG A 67 -7.34 -5.38 5.42
C ARG A 67 -6.79 -4.07 5.97
N VAL A 68 -7.16 -2.97 5.34
CA VAL A 68 -6.85 -1.62 5.82
C VAL A 68 -7.88 -1.22 6.87
N ASP A 69 -7.42 -0.69 8.01
CA ASP A 69 -8.31 -0.16 9.04
C ASP A 69 -8.82 1.22 8.65
N LEU A 70 -10.03 1.26 8.14
CA LEU A 70 -10.67 2.49 7.67
C LEU A 70 -11.22 3.35 8.82
N GLU A 71 -11.47 2.79 9.99
CA GLU A 71 -11.90 3.54 11.18
C GLU A 71 -10.76 4.43 11.70
N ASP A 72 -9.56 3.88 11.78
CA ASP A 72 -8.38 4.67 12.12
C ASP A 72 -8.02 5.70 11.03
N ALA A 73 -8.23 5.36 9.75
CA ALA A 73 -8.09 6.33 8.66
C ALA A 73 -9.04 7.52 8.82
N LYS A 74 -10.31 7.26 9.17
CA LYS A 74 -11.30 8.29 9.44
C LYS A 74 -10.92 9.16 10.62
N ALA A 75 -10.47 8.55 11.72
CA ALA A 75 -10.02 9.27 12.91
C ALA A 75 -8.81 10.17 12.60
N SER A 76 -7.85 9.67 11.81
CA SER A 76 -6.67 10.43 11.36
C SER A 76 -7.07 11.61 10.47
N TYR A 77 -7.99 11.42 9.54
CA TYR A 77 -8.53 12.49 8.71
C TYR A 77 -9.20 13.58 9.56
N MET A 78 -9.98 13.22 10.59
CA MET A 78 -10.58 14.19 11.50
C MET A 78 -9.54 14.97 12.31
N GLN A 79 -8.43 14.35 12.71
CA GLN A 79 -7.30 15.04 13.35
C GLN A 79 -6.64 16.04 12.40
N ASP A 80 -6.50 15.69 11.12
CA ASP A 80 -5.97 16.61 10.10
C ASP A 80 -6.92 17.79 9.85
N VAL A 81 -8.23 17.55 9.78
CA VAL A 81 -9.25 18.62 9.71
C VAL A 81 -9.14 19.55 10.90
N GLN A 82 -8.97 19.02 12.11
CA GLN A 82 -8.76 19.83 13.33
C GLN A 82 -7.47 20.67 13.20
N ARG A 83 -6.35 20.06 12.82
CA ARG A 83 -5.05 20.71 12.74
C ARG A 83 -5.04 21.81 11.67
N ILE A 84 -5.45 21.47 10.45
CA ILE A 84 -5.48 22.40 9.31
C ILE A 84 -6.48 23.52 9.58
N GLY A 85 -7.71 23.18 9.99
CA GLY A 85 -8.75 24.16 10.29
C GLY A 85 -8.35 25.11 11.39
N SER A 86 -7.72 24.61 12.48
CA SER A 86 -7.23 25.45 13.57
C SER A 86 -6.13 26.41 13.11
N ASN A 87 -5.23 25.99 12.22
CA ASN A 87 -4.16 26.82 11.71
C ASN A 87 -4.73 27.94 10.82
N VAL A 88 -5.58 27.57 9.85
CA VAL A 88 -6.21 28.53 8.93
C VAL A 88 -7.02 29.60 9.70
N LEU A 89 -7.78 29.21 10.72
CA LEU A 89 -8.57 30.14 11.52
C LEU A 89 -7.69 31.06 12.39
N ARG A 90 -6.59 30.53 12.95
CA ARG A 90 -5.62 31.35 13.71
C ARG A 90 -4.91 32.36 12.83
N ASP A 91 -4.57 31.99 11.60
CA ASP A 91 -3.94 32.89 10.62
C ASP A 91 -4.89 34.05 10.25
N GLN A 92 -6.21 33.83 10.32
CA GLN A 92 -7.25 34.84 10.18
C GLN A 92 -7.52 35.64 11.48
N GLY A 93 -6.76 35.36 12.54
CA GLY A 93 -6.92 36.02 13.85
C GLY A 93 -8.15 35.58 14.64
N ILE A 94 -8.78 34.46 14.27
CA ILE A 94 -9.96 33.93 14.96
C ILE A 94 -9.50 33.03 16.12
N ALA A 95 -9.80 33.44 17.34
CA ALA A 95 -9.54 32.64 18.53
C ALA A 95 -10.56 31.49 18.67
N LEU A 96 -10.05 30.30 18.85
CA LEU A 96 -10.88 29.09 18.92
C LEU A 96 -10.29 28.04 19.89
N ARG A 97 -11.15 27.13 20.33
CA ARG A 97 -10.76 25.85 20.94
C ARG A 97 -11.30 24.73 20.06
N ALA A 98 -10.43 23.78 19.65
CA ALA A 98 -10.82 22.66 18.80
C ALA A 98 -10.66 21.33 19.54
N THR A 99 -11.61 20.42 19.34
CA THR A 99 -11.58 19.06 19.87
C THR A 99 -11.99 18.11 18.74
N SER A 100 -11.17 17.10 18.44
CA SER A 100 -11.51 16.05 17.47
C SER A 100 -12.06 14.80 18.16
N SER A 101 -13.00 14.17 17.47
CA SER A 101 -13.52 12.84 17.73
C SER A 101 -13.28 11.99 16.46
N PRO A 102 -13.38 10.66 16.52
CA PRO A 102 -13.21 9.82 15.32
C PRO A 102 -14.14 10.17 14.16
N THR A 103 -15.29 10.80 14.42
CA THR A 103 -16.33 11.10 13.43
C THR A 103 -16.52 12.56 13.12
N ASN A 104 -16.06 13.47 13.98
CA ASN A 104 -16.25 14.91 13.82
C ASN A 104 -15.21 15.73 14.57
N VAL A 105 -15.11 17.01 14.20
CA VAL A 105 -14.31 18.02 14.88
C VAL A 105 -15.24 19.12 15.38
N ARG A 106 -15.12 19.48 16.65
CA ARG A 106 -15.84 20.60 17.25
C ARG A 106 -14.91 21.80 17.41
N PHE A 107 -15.29 22.91 16.79
CA PHE A 107 -14.64 24.19 16.95
C PHE A 107 -15.52 25.09 17.82
N GLN A 108 -15.01 25.50 18.98
CA GLN A 108 -15.69 26.42 19.89
C GLN A 108 -15.10 27.82 19.76
N PHE A 109 -15.96 28.78 19.52
CA PHE A 109 -15.62 30.20 19.37
C PHE A 109 -16.07 31.01 20.57
N ARG A 110 -15.67 32.28 20.59
CA ARG A 110 -16.04 33.21 21.66
C ARG A 110 -17.51 33.63 21.57
N ASP A 111 -17.98 33.84 20.35
CA ASP A 111 -19.33 34.31 20.02
C ASP A 111 -19.78 33.73 18.67
N GLU A 112 -21.06 33.91 18.38
CA GLU A 112 -21.69 33.44 17.14
C GLU A 112 -21.18 34.17 15.89
N THR A 113 -20.80 35.44 16.01
CA THR A 113 -20.28 36.23 14.88
C THR A 113 -18.93 35.69 14.42
N ALA A 114 -18.05 35.35 15.38
CA ALA A 114 -16.77 34.69 15.07
C ALA A 114 -16.98 33.29 14.45
N MET A 115 -17.99 32.55 14.90
CA MET A 115 -18.35 31.25 14.35
C MET A 115 -18.80 31.35 12.89
N LEU A 116 -19.67 32.34 12.56
CA LEU A 116 -20.14 32.56 11.18
C LEU A 116 -18.99 32.89 10.23
N GLY A 117 -18.05 33.74 10.67
CA GLY A 117 -16.84 34.05 9.89
C GLY A 117 -15.96 32.81 9.69
N ALA A 118 -15.74 32.03 10.76
CA ALA A 118 -14.98 30.80 10.70
C ALA A 118 -15.62 29.75 9.78
N ARG A 119 -16.95 29.64 9.79
CA ARG A 119 -17.69 28.72 8.92
C ARG A 119 -17.44 28.99 7.45
N GLN A 120 -17.41 30.25 7.02
CA GLN A 120 -17.11 30.58 5.64
C GLN A 120 -15.72 30.14 5.24
N VAL A 121 -14.71 30.44 6.05
CA VAL A 121 -13.31 30.05 5.83
C VAL A 121 -13.16 28.53 5.79
N LEU A 122 -13.75 27.81 6.74
CA LEU A 122 -13.67 26.35 6.79
C LEU A 122 -14.43 25.68 5.64
N ARG A 123 -15.51 26.27 5.14
CA ARG A 123 -16.25 25.74 3.97
C ARG A 123 -15.45 25.87 2.68
N GLU A 124 -14.66 26.93 2.53
CA GLU A 124 -13.73 27.06 1.41
C GLU A 124 -12.60 26.07 1.47
N GLN A 125 -12.10 25.77 2.68
CA GLN A 125 -11.01 24.79 2.90
C GLN A 125 -11.48 23.34 2.79
N PHE A 126 -12.71 23.06 3.25
CA PHE A 126 -13.27 21.68 3.30
C PHE A 126 -14.66 21.66 2.61
N PRO A 127 -14.73 21.77 1.28
CA PRO A 127 -16.00 21.88 0.55
C PRO A 127 -16.90 20.66 0.70
N ASN A 128 -16.32 19.48 0.95
CA ASN A 128 -17.03 18.20 1.08
C ASN A 128 -17.32 17.82 2.55
N ALA A 129 -17.16 18.74 3.50
CA ALA A 129 -17.48 18.49 4.89
C ALA A 129 -18.92 18.90 5.22
N ASN A 130 -19.52 18.20 6.19
CA ASN A 130 -20.80 18.58 6.78
C ASN A 130 -20.57 19.54 7.94
N PHE A 131 -21.30 20.65 7.94
CA PHE A 131 -21.22 21.70 8.96
C PHE A 131 -22.52 21.77 9.74
N THR A 132 -22.45 21.63 11.05
CA THR A 132 -23.58 21.79 11.98
C THR A 132 -23.27 22.90 12.99
N ASP A 133 -24.16 23.86 13.11
CA ASP A 133 -24.01 25.04 13.95
C ASP A 133 -24.82 24.87 15.23
N GLU A 134 -24.21 25.13 16.37
CA GLU A 134 -24.86 25.13 17.69
C GLU A 134 -24.37 26.36 18.49
N GLY A 135 -25.02 27.53 18.27
CA GLY A 135 -24.60 28.79 18.88
C GLY A 135 -23.17 29.19 18.51
N ALA A 136 -22.26 29.23 19.47
CA ALA A 136 -20.85 29.55 19.23
C ALA A 136 -19.99 28.30 18.93
N VAL A 137 -20.60 27.15 18.65
CA VAL A 137 -19.91 25.88 18.32
C VAL A 137 -20.21 25.49 16.90
N LEU A 138 -19.16 25.22 16.13
CA LEU A 138 -19.24 24.67 14.78
C LEU A 138 -18.73 23.24 14.80
N THR A 139 -19.57 22.29 14.44
CA THR A 139 -19.21 20.87 14.31
C THR A 139 -18.98 20.58 12.82
N VAL A 140 -17.80 20.04 12.50
CA VAL A 140 -17.39 19.65 11.16
C VAL A 140 -17.29 18.14 11.10
N GLY A 141 -18.10 17.52 10.26
CA GLY A 141 -18.09 16.09 9.98
C GLY A 141 -17.70 15.78 8.56
N ILE A 142 -17.37 14.52 8.29
CA ILE A 142 -17.16 14.03 6.93
C ILE A 142 -18.51 13.56 6.37
N ASN A 143 -18.82 13.91 5.12
CA ASN A 143 -19.95 13.31 4.42
C ASN A 143 -19.56 11.95 3.83
N ASP A 144 -20.55 11.16 3.41
CA ASP A 144 -20.31 9.82 2.90
C ASP A 144 -19.49 9.83 1.61
N GLU A 145 -19.70 10.80 0.72
CA GLU A 145 -18.94 10.93 -0.53
C GLU A 145 -17.47 11.26 -0.28
N ALA A 146 -17.19 12.20 0.65
CA ALA A 146 -15.82 12.51 1.04
C ALA A 146 -15.15 11.33 1.74
N PHE A 147 -15.90 10.55 2.51
CA PHE A 147 -15.34 9.36 3.16
C PHE A 147 -14.98 8.27 2.14
N GLU A 148 -15.77 8.06 1.10
CA GLU A 148 -15.40 7.14 0.02
C GLU A 148 -14.08 7.55 -0.68
N LEU A 149 -13.86 8.85 -0.90
CA LEU A 149 -12.59 9.34 -1.44
C LEU A 149 -11.42 9.09 -0.48
N VAL A 150 -11.60 9.38 0.81
CA VAL A 150 -10.58 9.14 1.84
C VAL A 150 -10.23 7.64 1.91
N LYS A 151 -11.23 6.74 1.79
CA LYS A 151 -10.98 5.30 1.73
C LYS A 151 -10.08 4.93 0.54
N LEU A 152 -10.44 5.38 -0.66
CA LEU A 152 -9.67 5.08 -1.87
C LEU A 152 -8.23 5.58 -1.76
N GLU A 153 -8.03 6.83 -1.35
CA GLU A 153 -6.71 7.42 -1.17
C GLU A 153 -5.90 6.66 -0.10
N THR A 154 -6.55 6.28 1.01
CA THR A 154 -5.91 5.53 2.09
C THR A 154 -5.43 4.17 1.61
N VAL A 155 -6.30 3.38 0.94
CA VAL A 155 -5.95 2.05 0.43
C VAL A 155 -4.84 2.12 -0.61
N GLN A 156 -4.87 3.13 -1.50
CA GLN A 156 -3.81 3.35 -2.49
C GLN A 156 -2.48 3.72 -1.80
N SER A 157 -2.51 4.65 -0.85
CA SER A 157 -1.32 5.07 -0.09
C SER A 157 -0.70 3.91 0.70
N VAL A 158 -1.53 3.06 1.29
CA VAL A 158 -1.09 1.84 1.99
C VAL A 158 -0.44 0.88 1.01
N ARG A 159 -1.06 0.60 -0.15
CA ARG A 159 -0.50 -0.24 -1.20
C ARG A 159 0.87 0.27 -1.64
N ASP A 160 0.99 1.57 -1.97
CA ASP A 160 2.23 2.17 -2.44
C ASP A 160 3.33 2.16 -1.36
N THR A 161 2.93 2.23 -0.09
CA THR A 161 3.87 2.13 1.03
C THR A 161 4.38 0.71 1.20
N ILE A 162 3.51 -0.30 1.06
CA ILE A 162 3.89 -1.71 1.09
C ILE A 162 4.85 -2.00 -0.08
N GLU A 163 4.50 -1.57 -1.29
CA GLU A 163 5.29 -1.75 -2.50
C GLU A 163 6.73 -1.21 -2.31
N ARG A 164 6.86 0.07 -1.92
CA ARG A 164 8.17 0.68 -1.64
C ARG A 164 8.98 -0.05 -0.58
N ARG A 165 8.33 -0.59 0.46
CA ARG A 165 9.02 -1.33 1.51
C ARG A 165 9.47 -2.70 1.01
N ILE A 166 8.64 -3.42 0.26
CA ILE A 166 9.00 -4.71 -0.34
C ILE A 166 10.16 -4.54 -1.32
N ASP A 167 10.12 -3.51 -2.17
CA ASP A 167 11.19 -3.19 -3.11
C ASP A 167 12.52 -2.88 -2.41
N ALA A 168 12.47 -2.17 -1.28
CA ALA A 168 13.65 -1.86 -0.47
C ALA A 168 14.33 -3.13 0.10
N PHE A 169 13.61 -4.22 0.26
CA PHE A 169 14.16 -5.53 0.65
C PHE A 169 14.67 -6.36 -0.52
N GLY A 170 14.58 -5.84 -1.76
CA GLY A 170 15.09 -6.52 -2.95
C GLY A 170 14.32 -7.77 -3.35
N LEU A 171 13.08 -7.92 -2.89
CA LEU A 171 12.20 -9.01 -3.31
C LEU A 171 11.78 -8.81 -4.77
N THR A 172 11.92 -9.85 -5.58
CA THR A 172 11.68 -9.78 -7.01
C THR A 172 10.18 -9.72 -7.30
N GLU A 173 9.73 -8.59 -7.87
CA GLU A 173 8.42 -8.40 -8.49
C GLU A 173 7.20 -8.84 -7.65
N PRO A 174 6.95 -8.22 -6.48
CA PRO A 174 5.74 -8.48 -5.73
C PRO A 174 4.51 -8.04 -6.53
N SER A 175 3.42 -8.80 -6.45
CA SER A 175 2.13 -8.40 -7.01
C SER A 175 1.24 -7.88 -5.89
N LEU A 176 0.85 -6.61 -5.98
CA LEU A 176 -0.02 -5.94 -5.02
C LEU A 176 -1.33 -5.55 -5.70
N ARG A 177 -2.42 -6.19 -5.31
CA ARG A 177 -3.74 -5.95 -5.92
C ARG A 177 -4.75 -5.52 -4.87
N ILE A 178 -5.44 -4.41 -5.12
CA ILE A 178 -6.57 -3.98 -4.29
C ILE A 178 -7.75 -4.90 -4.59
N GLN A 179 -8.33 -5.51 -3.55
CA GLN A 179 -9.53 -6.34 -3.61
C GLN A 179 -10.67 -5.69 -2.83
N GLY A 180 -11.71 -5.31 -3.54
CA GLY A 180 -12.85 -4.59 -2.94
C GLY A 180 -12.48 -3.18 -2.54
N GLN A 181 -12.96 -2.72 -1.38
CA GLN A 181 -12.80 -1.33 -0.94
C GLN A 181 -11.72 -1.14 0.14
N ASP A 182 -11.33 -2.22 0.82
CA ASP A 182 -10.54 -2.17 2.06
C ASP A 182 -9.43 -3.22 2.14
N ARG A 183 -9.22 -4.02 1.10
CA ARG A 183 -8.28 -5.15 1.14
C ARG A 183 -7.21 -5.04 0.08
N ILE A 184 -6.00 -5.51 0.43
CA ILE A 184 -4.86 -5.59 -0.46
C ILE A 184 -4.37 -7.03 -0.45
N LEU A 185 -4.34 -7.67 -1.62
CA LEU A 185 -3.71 -8.96 -1.83
C LEU A 185 -2.24 -8.73 -2.14
N ILE A 186 -1.37 -9.32 -1.34
CA ILE A 186 0.09 -9.29 -1.48
C ILE A 186 0.52 -10.68 -1.93
N GLU A 187 1.15 -10.78 -3.09
CA GLU A 187 1.67 -12.02 -3.64
C GLU A 187 3.19 -11.85 -3.83
N VAL A 188 3.97 -12.72 -3.20
CA VAL A 188 5.44 -12.68 -3.30
C VAL A 188 5.94 -14.01 -3.83
N PRO A 189 6.42 -14.06 -5.09
CA PRO A 189 6.97 -15.27 -5.69
C PRO A 189 8.26 -15.70 -4.99
N GLY A 190 8.46 -17.01 -4.83
CA GLY A 190 9.70 -17.58 -4.29
C GLY A 190 9.88 -17.46 -2.77
N VAL A 191 8.93 -16.87 -2.06
CA VAL A 191 8.94 -16.75 -0.60
C VAL A 191 8.05 -17.80 0.02
N SER A 192 8.59 -18.64 0.91
CA SER A 192 7.83 -19.71 1.57
C SER A 192 7.00 -19.22 2.76
N ASN A 193 7.43 -18.15 3.41
CA ASN A 193 6.75 -17.57 4.58
C ASN A 193 6.72 -16.05 4.51
N ILE A 194 5.62 -15.53 4.00
CA ILE A 194 5.44 -14.08 3.86
C ILE A 194 5.34 -13.36 5.21
N ASP A 195 4.87 -14.03 6.27
CA ASP A 195 4.66 -13.41 7.58
C ASP A 195 5.98 -12.99 8.23
N GLU A 196 7.03 -13.78 8.06
CA GLU A 196 8.37 -13.43 8.53
C GLU A 196 8.90 -12.18 7.80
N TYR A 197 8.65 -12.07 6.50
CA TYR A 197 9.01 -10.90 5.72
C TYR A 197 8.20 -9.66 6.12
N LEU A 198 6.90 -9.80 6.32
CA LEU A 198 6.04 -8.70 6.75
C LEU A 198 6.44 -8.18 8.15
N GLN A 199 6.90 -9.06 9.05
CA GLN A 199 7.45 -8.65 10.33
C GLN A 199 8.79 -7.89 10.18
N LYS A 200 9.68 -8.35 9.32
CA LYS A 200 10.96 -7.65 9.02
C LYS A 200 10.75 -6.29 8.36
N LEU A 201 9.66 -6.11 7.61
CA LEU A 201 9.27 -4.84 7.00
C LEU A 201 8.85 -3.76 8.01
N ASP A 202 8.87 -4.07 9.32
CA ASP A 202 8.33 -3.19 10.37
C ASP A 202 6.92 -2.65 10.03
N LEU A 203 6.21 -3.45 9.24
CA LEU A 203 4.79 -3.30 9.09
C LEU A 203 4.24 -3.77 10.43
N THR A 204 3.83 -2.85 11.27
CA THR A 204 3.08 -3.20 12.47
C THR A 204 1.72 -3.72 12.01
N ILE A 205 1.72 -5.00 11.65
CA ILE A 205 0.53 -5.70 11.25
C ILE A 205 -0.13 -6.14 12.55
N HIS A 206 -1.22 -5.49 12.90
CA HIS A 206 -2.08 -6.02 13.94
C HIS A 206 -2.78 -7.25 13.39
N ILE A 207 -2.30 -8.42 13.77
CA ILE A 207 -3.03 -9.67 13.57
C ILE A 207 -4.25 -9.58 14.48
N VAL A 208 -5.39 -9.29 13.93
CA VAL A 208 -6.66 -9.50 14.62
C VAL A 208 -6.95 -11.00 14.57
N SER A 209 -6.32 -11.74 15.46
CA SER A 209 -6.87 -13.01 15.84
C SER A 209 -8.24 -12.73 16.49
N ARG A 210 -9.20 -13.59 16.31
CA ARG A 210 -10.61 -13.48 16.75
C ARG A 210 -10.82 -13.21 18.25
N ALA A 211 -9.77 -12.97 19.00
CA ALA A 211 -9.74 -12.77 20.45
C ALA A 211 -8.98 -11.49 20.85
N GLY A 212 -9.47 -10.31 20.44
CA GLY A 212 -9.09 -9.04 21.06
C GLY A 212 -7.90 -8.33 20.39
N ALA A 213 -8.20 -7.19 19.80
CA ALA A 213 -7.22 -6.28 19.20
C ALA A 213 -6.40 -5.56 20.29
N THR A 214 -5.09 -5.71 20.27
CA THR A 214 -4.16 -4.85 21.02
C THR A 214 -3.62 -3.77 20.06
N ARG A 215 -3.92 -2.53 20.39
CA ARG A 215 -3.50 -1.34 19.64
C ARG A 215 -2.06 -0.95 20.02
N ASN A 216 -1.18 -0.81 19.02
CA ASN A 216 0.14 -0.19 19.23
C ASN A 216 0.06 1.30 18.86
N PRO A 217 0.25 2.24 19.79
CA PRO A 217 0.02 3.68 19.57
C PRO A 217 1.05 4.37 18.67
N ASN A 218 2.13 3.70 18.27
CA ASN A 218 3.24 4.33 17.53
C ASN A 218 3.34 3.97 16.05
N SER A 219 2.39 3.20 15.49
CA SER A 219 2.41 2.85 14.08
C SER A 219 1.52 3.78 13.25
N SER A 220 2.12 4.46 12.29
CA SER A 220 1.42 5.34 11.34
C SER A 220 0.71 4.58 10.19
N LEU A 221 0.76 3.25 10.22
CA LEU A 221 0.13 2.40 9.21
C LEU A 221 -0.64 1.27 9.89
N PHE A 222 -1.96 1.35 9.82
CA PHE A 222 -2.85 0.38 10.44
C PHE A 222 -3.30 -0.64 9.40
N MET A 223 -2.84 -1.89 9.54
CA MET A 223 -3.28 -3.01 8.74
C MET A 223 -3.73 -4.16 9.61
N VAL A 224 -4.84 -4.77 9.24
CA VAL A 224 -5.40 -5.96 9.90
C VAL A 224 -5.21 -7.15 8.98
N LEU A 225 -4.48 -8.18 9.44
CA LEU A 225 -4.40 -9.45 8.73
C LEU A 225 -5.66 -10.26 8.98
N GLN A 226 -6.25 -10.76 7.91
CA GLN A 226 -7.34 -11.71 7.98
C GLN A 226 -6.82 -13.06 7.48
N ASP A 227 -6.83 -14.07 8.37
CA ASP A 227 -6.57 -15.45 7.96
C ASP A 227 -7.70 -15.92 7.05
N ALA A 228 -7.32 -16.41 5.88
CA ALA A 228 -8.22 -17.00 4.90
C ALA A 228 -8.58 -18.44 5.26
#